data_a38a7cbd52e3e452c7b7c312797b0ff2
#
_entry.id   a38a7cbd52e3e452c7b7c312797b0ff2
#
_cell.length_a   1.000
_cell.length_b   1.000
_cell.length_c   1.000
_cell.angle_alpha   90.00
_cell.angle_beta   90.00
_cell.angle_gamma   90.00
#
_symmetry.space_group_name_H-M   'P 1'
#
loop_
_entity.id
_entity.type
_entity.pdbx_description
1 polymer ?
#
loop_
_entity_poly.entity_id
_entity_poly.type
_entity_poly.pdbx_seq_one_letter_code
_entity_poly.pdbx_strand_id
1 'polypeptide(L)'
;MADKLSNTWGWIRRATQRVAVADAHAPYAAIAAVQALKAQDVPHPRIVGLIETCEESGSYDLLPYIDALRAPGNNRLGDVGLVVCLDSGAGNYDQLWLTTSLRGMASGTLKVEILTEGIHSGDASGLVPSSFRIMRQVLDRLEDSATGRLLPASFHCEVPADRLAQAQV
;
A
#
# COMPACT_ATOMS: atom_id res chain seq x y z
N MET A 1 -15.40 -23.63 -25.36
CA MET A 1 -14.74 -22.35 -24.93
C MET A 1 -15.71 -21.36 -24.27
N ALA A 2 -17.01 -21.50 -24.48
CA ALA A 2 -18.03 -20.63 -23.84
C ALA A 2 -18.31 -20.92 -22.35
N ASP A 3 -17.99 -22.12 -21.87
CA ASP A 3 -18.37 -22.58 -20.51
C ASP A 3 -17.44 -22.07 -19.39
N LYS A 4 -16.20 -21.64 -19.73
CA LYS A 4 -15.28 -21.05 -18.73
C LYS A 4 -15.61 -19.59 -18.40
N LEU A 5 -16.25 -18.89 -19.31
CA LEU A 5 -16.66 -17.49 -19.08
C LEU A 5 -17.90 -17.40 -18.17
N SER A 6 -18.79 -18.38 -18.21
CA SER A 6 -19.99 -18.40 -17.38
C SER A 6 -19.68 -18.51 -15.87
N ASN A 7 -18.61 -19.23 -15.49
CA ASN A 7 -18.18 -19.36 -14.10
C ASN A 7 -17.51 -18.09 -13.54
N THR A 8 -16.79 -17.35 -14.38
CA THR A 8 -16.17 -16.08 -13.97
C THR A 8 -17.25 -15.03 -13.70
N TRP A 9 -18.30 -14.98 -14.49
CA TRP A 9 -19.45 -14.09 -14.29
C TRP A 9 -20.31 -14.47 -13.07
N GLY A 10 -20.37 -15.75 -12.72
CA GLY A 10 -21.05 -16.21 -11.53
C GLY A 10 -20.41 -15.70 -10.21
N TRP A 11 -19.12 -15.49 -10.20
CA TRP A 11 -18.39 -14.87 -9.07
C TRP A 11 -18.69 -13.38 -8.96
N ILE A 12 -18.74 -12.68 -10.06
CA ILE A 12 -19.03 -11.23 -10.10
C ILE A 12 -20.44 -10.94 -9.62
N ARG A 13 -21.41 -11.82 -9.88
CA ARG A 13 -22.79 -11.67 -9.42
C ARG A 13 -22.97 -11.82 -7.90
N ARG A 14 -22.09 -12.53 -7.21
CA ARG A 14 -22.16 -12.75 -5.75
C ARG A 14 -21.48 -11.65 -4.93
N ALA A 15 -20.64 -10.83 -5.53
CA ALA A 15 -20.06 -9.67 -4.86
C ALA A 15 -21.09 -8.54 -4.82
N THR A 16 -21.77 -8.38 -3.69
CA THR A 16 -22.88 -7.43 -3.53
C THR A 16 -22.45 -5.98 -3.53
N GLN A 17 -21.17 -5.70 -3.30
CA GLN A 17 -20.67 -4.32 -3.27
C GLN A 17 -19.15 -4.22 -3.48
N ARG A 18 -18.69 -3.12 -4.09
CA ARG A 18 -17.28 -2.79 -4.30
C ARG A 18 -16.98 -1.38 -3.82
N VAL A 19 -15.84 -1.21 -3.17
CA VAL A 19 -15.33 0.07 -2.71
C VAL A 19 -14.05 0.37 -3.47
N ALA A 20 -13.94 1.57 -4.03
CA ALA A 20 -12.71 2.07 -4.63
C ALA A 20 -12.16 3.17 -3.73
N VAL A 21 -10.91 3.03 -3.31
CA VAL A 21 -10.14 4.04 -2.58
C VAL A 21 -9.11 4.59 -3.55
N ALA A 22 -9.01 5.90 -3.67
CA ALA A 22 -8.19 6.44 -4.73
C ALA A 22 -7.87 7.92 -4.65
N ASP A 23 -6.76 8.23 -5.26
CA ASP A 23 -6.24 9.55 -5.58
C ASP A 23 -7.14 10.32 -6.59
N ALA A 24 -6.84 11.60 -6.87
CA ALA A 24 -7.71 12.51 -7.65
C ALA A 24 -8.13 12.01 -9.04
N HIS A 25 -7.36 11.12 -9.67
CA HIS A 25 -7.67 10.52 -10.99
C HIS A 25 -8.69 9.40 -10.92
N ALA A 26 -8.80 8.74 -9.81
CA ALA A 26 -9.59 7.54 -9.63
C ALA A 26 -11.10 7.73 -9.77
N PRO A 27 -11.72 8.86 -9.38
CA PRO A 27 -13.12 9.10 -9.66
C PRO A 27 -13.44 9.06 -11.16
N TYR A 28 -12.56 9.61 -12.00
CA TYR A 28 -12.74 9.58 -13.46
C TYR A 28 -12.63 8.17 -14.01
N ALA A 29 -11.65 7.40 -13.58
CA ALA A 29 -11.48 6.00 -13.99
C ALA A 29 -12.69 5.15 -13.56
N ALA A 30 -13.17 5.30 -12.34
CA ALA A 30 -14.34 4.60 -11.84
C ALA A 30 -15.62 4.97 -12.60
N ILE A 31 -15.84 6.26 -12.87
CA ILE A 31 -17.00 6.74 -13.65
C ILE A 31 -16.92 6.20 -15.09
N ALA A 32 -15.76 6.28 -15.73
CA ALA A 32 -15.58 5.76 -17.09
C ALA A 32 -15.85 4.25 -17.18
N ALA A 33 -15.37 3.49 -16.20
CA ALA A 33 -15.63 2.05 -16.12
C ALA A 33 -17.13 1.74 -15.97
N VAL A 34 -17.84 2.47 -15.08
CA VAL A 34 -19.28 2.30 -14.89
C VAL A 34 -20.06 2.70 -16.15
N GLN A 35 -19.67 3.79 -16.82
CA GLN A 35 -20.30 4.22 -18.07
C GLN A 35 -20.08 3.18 -19.17
N ALA A 36 -18.89 2.61 -19.29
CA ALA A 36 -18.58 1.56 -20.26
C ALA A 36 -19.43 0.29 -20.02
N LEU A 37 -19.60 -0.12 -18.76
CA LEU A 37 -20.46 -1.24 -18.39
C LEU A 37 -21.93 -0.98 -18.76
N LYS A 38 -22.43 0.22 -18.47
CA LYS A 38 -23.79 0.62 -18.80
C LYS A 38 -24.04 0.69 -20.31
N ALA A 39 -23.08 1.21 -21.07
CA ALA A 39 -23.19 1.30 -22.53
C ALA A 39 -23.23 -0.07 -23.23
N GLN A 40 -22.76 -1.10 -22.55
CA GLN A 40 -22.73 -2.49 -23.07
C GLN A 40 -23.76 -3.39 -22.39
N ASP A 41 -24.69 -2.84 -21.60
CA ASP A 41 -25.68 -3.57 -20.79
C ASP A 41 -25.04 -4.67 -19.92
N VAL A 42 -23.81 -4.46 -19.46
CA VAL A 42 -23.14 -5.40 -18.56
C VAL A 42 -23.59 -5.14 -17.12
N PRO A 43 -24.21 -6.15 -16.46
CA PRO A 43 -24.63 -5.98 -15.07
C PRO A 43 -23.42 -5.80 -14.15
N HIS A 44 -23.49 -4.85 -13.24
CA HIS A 44 -22.45 -4.59 -12.25
C HIS A 44 -23.05 -4.50 -10.83
N PRO A 45 -22.29 -4.84 -9.78
CA PRO A 45 -22.70 -4.63 -8.41
C PRO A 45 -22.79 -3.14 -8.08
N ARG A 46 -23.35 -2.82 -6.91
CA ARG A 46 -23.24 -1.48 -6.36
C ARG A 46 -21.76 -1.10 -6.16
N ILE A 47 -21.39 0.07 -6.59
CA ILE A 47 -20.03 0.62 -6.45
C ILE A 47 -20.12 1.83 -5.54
N VAL A 48 -19.23 1.89 -4.55
CA VAL A 48 -19.05 3.04 -3.66
C VAL A 48 -17.64 3.56 -3.87
N GLY A 49 -17.51 4.84 -4.24
CA GLY A 49 -16.23 5.54 -4.28
C GLY A 49 -15.97 6.19 -2.92
N LEU A 50 -14.80 5.94 -2.36
CA LEU A 50 -14.26 6.64 -1.21
C LEU A 50 -13.04 7.42 -1.67
N ILE A 51 -13.08 8.74 -1.56
CA ILE A 51 -11.98 9.62 -1.96
C ILE A 51 -11.29 10.05 -0.68
N GLU A 52 -10.03 9.72 -0.57
CA GLU A 52 -9.16 10.10 0.53
C GLU A 52 -8.21 11.20 0.08
N THR A 53 -7.89 12.15 0.95
CA THR A 53 -7.01 13.28 0.66
C THR A 53 -5.81 13.37 1.58
N CYS A 54 -5.62 12.40 2.47
CA CYS A 54 -4.52 12.37 3.44
C CYS A 54 -3.71 11.05 3.42
N GLU A 55 -3.79 10.28 2.33
CA GLU A 55 -3.07 9.01 2.18
C GLU A 55 -1.55 9.21 2.35
N GLU A 56 -0.98 10.17 1.65
CA GLU A 56 0.45 10.52 1.70
C GLU A 56 0.91 11.01 3.09
N SER A 57 -0.02 11.40 3.94
CA SER A 57 0.24 11.81 5.32
C SER A 57 0.00 10.69 6.33
N GLY A 58 -0.39 9.49 5.89
CA GLY A 58 -0.60 8.30 6.72
C GLY A 58 -2.04 7.96 7.06
N SER A 59 -3.02 8.48 6.34
CA SER A 59 -4.45 8.09 6.40
C SER A 59 -5.05 8.16 7.81
N TYR A 60 -4.66 9.12 8.63
CA TYR A 60 -5.09 9.20 10.03
C TYR A 60 -6.61 9.29 10.22
N ASP A 61 -7.31 9.89 9.25
CA ASP A 61 -8.74 10.10 9.31
C ASP A 61 -9.55 8.97 8.68
N LEU A 62 -8.92 8.10 7.90
CA LEU A 62 -9.62 7.08 7.10
C LEU A 62 -10.41 6.09 7.96
N LEU A 63 -9.80 5.54 9.01
CA LEU A 63 -10.44 4.54 9.87
C LEU A 63 -11.68 5.09 10.58
N PRO A 64 -11.64 6.26 11.23
CA PRO A 64 -12.83 6.89 11.80
C PRO A 64 -13.96 7.12 10.80
N TYR A 65 -13.65 7.51 9.55
CA TYR A 65 -14.65 7.67 8.51
C TYR A 65 -15.26 6.34 8.07
N ILE A 66 -14.45 5.30 7.91
CA ILE A 66 -14.94 3.95 7.60
C ILE A 66 -15.89 3.45 8.69
N ASP A 67 -15.52 3.62 9.95
CA ASP A 67 -16.35 3.23 11.09
C ASP A 67 -17.69 3.99 11.10
N ALA A 68 -17.65 5.29 10.88
CA ALA A 68 -18.86 6.11 10.77
C ALA A 68 -19.78 5.68 9.60
N LEU A 69 -19.20 5.30 8.45
CA LEU A 69 -19.92 4.83 7.27
C LEU A 69 -20.49 3.41 7.42
N ARG A 70 -20.00 2.65 8.40
CA ARG A 70 -20.47 1.30 8.74
C ARG A 70 -21.37 1.26 9.98
N ALA A 71 -21.52 2.37 10.67
CA ALA A 71 -22.28 2.46 11.90
C ALA A 71 -23.75 2.03 11.70
N PRO A 72 -24.41 1.46 12.71
CA PRO A 72 -25.83 1.14 12.67
C PRO A 72 -26.66 2.38 12.26
N GLY A 73 -27.53 2.21 11.27
CA GLY A 73 -28.34 3.28 10.70
C GLY A 73 -27.63 4.15 9.64
N ASN A 74 -26.31 3.98 9.45
CA ASN A 74 -25.55 4.70 8.41
C ASN A 74 -24.70 3.76 7.54
N ASN A 75 -25.09 2.51 7.37
CA ASN A 75 -24.30 1.54 6.60
C ASN A 75 -24.28 1.86 5.10
N ARG A 76 -23.51 2.90 4.73
CA ARG A 76 -23.35 3.32 3.34
C ARG A 76 -22.39 2.44 2.56
N LEU A 77 -21.47 1.77 3.25
CA LEU A 77 -20.53 0.83 2.61
C LEU A 77 -21.19 -0.52 2.30
N GLY A 78 -22.15 -0.97 3.16
CA GLY A 78 -22.84 -2.26 3.01
C GLY A 78 -21.86 -3.44 3.15
N ASP A 79 -22.21 -4.57 2.51
CA ASP A 79 -21.37 -5.76 2.48
C ASP A 79 -20.36 -5.64 1.36
N VAL A 80 -19.11 -5.37 1.73
CA VAL A 80 -18.00 -5.15 0.79
C VAL A 80 -17.42 -6.48 0.34
N GLY A 81 -17.60 -6.81 -0.94
CA GLY A 81 -17.05 -8.03 -1.53
C GLY A 81 -15.70 -7.83 -2.23
N LEU A 82 -15.35 -6.59 -2.58
CA LEU A 82 -14.07 -6.25 -3.20
C LEU A 82 -13.73 -4.79 -2.92
N VAL A 83 -12.47 -4.56 -2.56
CA VAL A 83 -11.86 -3.23 -2.50
C VAL A 83 -10.88 -3.09 -3.66
N VAL A 84 -10.95 -1.98 -4.38
CA VAL A 84 -10.02 -1.63 -5.46
C VAL A 84 -9.33 -0.34 -5.06
N CYS A 85 -8.02 -0.40 -4.88
CA CYS A 85 -7.18 0.78 -4.67
C CYS A 85 -6.53 1.15 -6.01
N LEU A 86 -6.71 2.39 -6.45
CA LEU A 86 -6.17 2.88 -7.72
C LEU A 86 -4.96 3.77 -7.45
N ASP A 87 -3.89 3.15 -6.93
CA ASP A 87 -2.70 3.84 -6.45
C ASP A 87 -1.39 3.27 -7.03
N SER A 88 -1.47 2.37 -7.98
CA SER A 88 -0.29 1.76 -8.60
C SER A 88 -0.13 2.19 -10.04
N GLY A 89 1.12 2.39 -10.45
CA GLY A 89 1.48 2.53 -11.86
C GLY A 89 1.36 1.20 -12.62
N ALA A 90 1.29 1.32 -13.94
CA ALA A 90 1.37 0.17 -14.86
C ALA A 90 2.79 0.07 -15.44
N GLY A 91 3.26 -1.15 -15.70
CA GLY A 91 4.53 -1.38 -16.39
C GLY A 91 4.48 -1.01 -17.88
N ASN A 92 3.30 -1.08 -18.50
CA ASN A 92 2.99 -0.63 -19.85
C ASN A 92 1.49 -0.40 -20.00
N TYR A 93 1.03 0.02 -21.21
CA TYR A 93 -0.37 0.26 -21.51
C TYR A 93 -1.07 -0.90 -22.25
N ASP A 94 -0.36 -1.98 -22.53
CA ASP A 94 -0.85 -3.06 -23.37
C ASP A 94 -1.55 -4.17 -22.57
N GLN A 95 -1.37 -4.17 -21.26
CA GLN A 95 -1.94 -5.18 -20.36
C GLN A 95 -2.37 -4.60 -19.02
N LEU A 96 -3.28 -5.29 -18.34
CA LEU A 96 -3.72 -4.92 -17.01
C LEU A 96 -2.69 -5.38 -15.97
N TRP A 97 -2.17 -4.43 -15.22
CA TRP A 97 -1.26 -4.67 -14.09
C TRP A 97 -2.04 -4.66 -12.77
N LEU A 98 -1.87 -5.72 -12.00
CA LEU A 98 -2.52 -5.86 -10.68
C LEU A 98 -1.46 -6.12 -9.61
N THR A 99 -1.44 -5.29 -8.58
CA THR A 99 -0.65 -5.56 -7.37
C THR A 99 -1.37 -6.61 -6.54
N THR A 100 -0.77 -7.78 -6.40
CA THR A 100 -1.36 -8.94 -5.71
C THR A 100 -0.84 -9.15 -4.29
N SER A 101 0.27 -8.49 -3.93
CA SER A 101 0.86 -8.51 -2.58
C SER A 101 1.72 -7.29 -2.36
N LEU A 102 1.92 -6.93 -1.11
CA LEU A 102 2.79 -5.83 -0.69
C LEU A 102 3.92 -6.36 0.20
N ARG A 103 5.08 -5.70 0.15
CA ARG A 103 6.12 -5.94 1.14
C ARG A 103 5.68 -5.42 2.51
N GLY A 104 6.23 -5.99 3.58
CA GLY A 104 6.10 -5.42 4.91
C GLY A 104 6.87 -4.10 5.05
N MET A 105 6.51 -3.33 6.06
CA MET A 105 7.19 -2.10 6.45
C MET A 105 7.44 -2.11 7.95
N ALA A 106 8.65 -1.71 8.35
CA ALA A 106 8.96 -1.36 9.72
C ALA A 106 9.54 0.04 9.74
N SER A 107 9.01 0.90 10.59
CA SER A 107 9.46 2.28 10.73
C SER A 107 9.75 2.63 12.17
N GLY A 108 10.64 3.58 12.38
CA GLY A 108 11.00 4.04 13.70
C GLY A 108 11.93 5.23 13.64
N THR A 109 12.24 5.79 14.82
CA THR A 109 13.22 6.86 14.95
C THR A 109 14.46 6.34 15.64
N LEU A 110 15.61 6.42 14.96
CA LEU A 110 16.91 6.13 15.55
C LEU A 110 17.50 7.42 16.11
N LYS A 111 17.70 7.47 17.41
CA LYS A 111 18.28 8.62 18.12
C LYS A 111 19.61 8.23 18.75
N VAL A 112 20.64 9.01 18.51
CA VAL A 112 21.95 8.85 19.15
C VAL A 112 22.28 10.11 19.94
N GLU A 113 22.41 9.96 21.23
CA GLU A 113 22.81 11.03 22.18
C GLU A 113 24.10 10.62 22.87
N ILE A 114 25.07 11.51 22.88
CA ILE A 114 26.41 11.27 23.49
C ILE A 114 26.58 12.09 24.75
N LEU A 115 26.06 13.31 24.74
CA LEU A 115 26.17 14.26 25.85
C LEU A 115 24.78 14.78 26.23
N THR A 116 24.59 15.11 27.47
CA THR A 116 23.38 15.78 27.98
C THR A 116 23.38 17.28 27.72
N GLU A 117 24.55 17.86 27.55
CA GLU A 117 24.75 19.29 27.30
C GLU A 117 25.76 19.51 26.19
N GLY A 118 25.71 20.67 25.54
CA GLY A 118 26.70 21.08 24.54
C GLY A 118 28.07 21.33 25.19
N ILE A 119 29.13 20.97 24.49
CA ILE A 119 30.51 21.22 24.89
C ILE A 119 31.23 21.99 23.80
N HIS A 120 32.22 22.81 24.19
CA HIS A 120 33.06 23.50 23.23
C HIS A 120 33.88 22.50 22.41
N SER A 121 33.95 22.69 21.07
CA SER A 121 34.59 21.75 20.17
C SER A 121 36.09 21.52 20.47
N GLY A 122 36.78 22.54 20.96
CA GLY A 122 38.20 22.44 21.37
C GLY A 122 38.41 21.50 22.55
N ASP A 123 37.44 21.42 23.46
CA ASP A 123 37.51 20.55 24.64
C ASP A 123 37.01 19.11 24.30
N ALA A 124 36.15 18.99 23.33
CA ALA A 124 35.57 17.72 22.93
C ALA A 124 36.41 16.92 21.94
N SER A 125 37.29 17.62 21.20
CA SER A 125 38.03 17.01 20.09
C SER A 125 38.92 15.86 20.53
N GLY A 126 38.67 14.66 19.98
CA GLY A 126 39.38 13.45 20.32
C GLY A 126 38.94 12.76 21.62
N LEU A 127 38.17 13.41 22.49
CA LEU A 127 37.63 12.86 23.74
C LEU A 127 36.23 12.37 23.63
N VAL A 128 35.34 13.12 22.96
CA VAL A 128 33.95 12.79 22.78
C VAL A 128 33.73 12.10 21.42
N PRO A 129 33.10 10.90 21.39
CA PRO A 129 32.85 10.22 20.14
C PRO A 129 31.81 10.95 19.28
N SER A 130 31.98 10.90 17.95
CA SER A 130 31.00 11.45 17.02
C SER A 130 29.69 10.68 17.01
N SER A 131 28.58 11.37 17.27
CA SER A 131 27.23 10.79 17.17
C SER A 131 26.93 10.25 15.77
N PHE A 132 27.41 10.92 14.72
CA PHE A 132 27.28 10.46 13.33
C PHE A 132 28.05 9.16 13.06
N ARG A 133 29.22 8.98 13.67
CA ARG A 133 29.94 7.72 13.55
C ARG A 133 29.19 6.57 14.22
N ILE A 134 28.65 6.81 15.41
CA ILE A 134 27.85 5.80 16.10
C ILE A 134 26.58 5.50 15.32
N MET A 135 25.89 6.51 14.80
CA MET A 135 24.72 6.33 13.95
C MET A 135 25.03 5.40 12.76
N ARG A 136 26.13 5.68 12.02
CA ARG A 136 26.55 4.80 10.92
C ARG A 136 26.82 3.38 11.36
N GLN A 137 27.51 3.19 12.48
CA GLN A 137 27.78 1.85 13.03
C GLN A 137 26.52 1.08 13.42
N VAL A 138 25.45 1.78 13.84
CA VAL A 138 24.16 1.16 14.13
C VAL A 138 23.43 0.82 12.84
N LEU A 139 23.43 1.71 11.85
CA LEU A 139 22.84 1.47 10.54
C LEU A 139 23.55 0.33 9.80
N ASP A 140 24.86 0.21 9.89
CA ASP A 140 25.65 -0.89 9.29
C ASP A 140 25.27 -2.29 9.87
N ARG A 141 24.51 -2.34 10.96
CA ARG A 141 23.94 -3.60 11.48
C ARG A 141 22.64 -3.99 10.80
N LEU A 142 21.99 -3.04 10.15
CA LEU A 142 20.72 -3.22 9.46
C LEU A 142 20.90 -3.39 7.96
N GLU A 143 21.86 -2.65 7.40
CA GLU A 143 22.10 -2.57 5.97
C GLU A 143 23.58 -2.58 5.66
N ASP A 144 23.97 -3.33 4.65
CA ASP A 144 25.29 -3.21 4.03
C ASP A 144 25.31 -1.94 3.17
N SER A 145 26.06 -0.95 3.61
CA SER A 145 26.11 0.36 2.97
C SER A 145 26.70 0.36 1.54
N ALA A 146 27.42 -0.70 1.16
CA ALA A 146 27.99 -0.83 -0.18
C ALA A 146 27.01 -1.45 -1.19
N THR A 147 26.14 -2.33 -0.74
CA THR A 147 25.23 -3.10 -1.60
C THR A 147 23.76 -2.76 -1.42
N GLY A 148 23.39 -2.09 -0.32
CA GLY A 148 22.01 -1.84 0.07
C GLY A 148 21.26 -3.08 0.57
N ARG A 149 21.99 -4.17 0.83
CA ARG A 149 21.37 -5.40 1.33
C ARG A 149 21.03 -5.28 2.81
N LEU A 150 19.79 -5.57 3.17
CA LEU A 150 19.37 -5.70 4.56
C LEU A 150 20.01 -6.94 5.17
N LEU A 151 20.62 -6.81 6.36
CA LEU A 151 21.40 -7.88 6.99
C LEU A 151 20.55 -8.81 7.88
N PRO A 152 19.60 -8.32 8.70
CA PRO A 152 18.84 -9.19 9.57
C PRO A 152 17.94 -10.15 8.79
N ALA A 153 18.02 -11.44 9.10
CA ALA A 153 17.20 -12.47 8.45
C ALA A 153 15.68 -12.21 8.57
N SER A 154 15.25 -11.54 9.63
CA SER A 154 13.84 -11.17 9.84
C SER A 154 13.27 -10.19 8.82
N PHE A 155 14.13 -9.51 8.06
CA PHE A 155 13.70 -8.62 6.98
C PHE A 155 13.58 -9.32 5.61
N HIS A 156 13.90 -10.60 5.55
CA HIS A 156 13.81 -11.38 4.34
C HIS A 156 12.63 -12.36 4.41
N CYS A 157 11.99 -12.57 3.28
CA CYS A 157 11.00 -13.62 3.11
C CYS A 157 11.26 -14.35 1.78
N GLU A 158 10.86 -15.60 1.71
CA GLU A 158 10.86 -16.34 0.46
C GLU A 158 9.63 -15.92 -0.36
N VAL A 159 9.83 -15.65 -1.64
CA VAL A 159 8.73 -15.40 -2.57
C VAL A 159 8.02 -16.73 -2.84
N PRO A 160 6.71 -16.86 -2.58
CA PRO A 160 5.97 -18.08 -2.88
C PRO A 160 6.09 -18.47 -4.36
N ALA A 161 6.21 -19.76 -4.64
CA ALA A 161 6.45 -20.28 -6.00
C ALA A 161 5.35 -19.89 -6.99
N ASP A 162 4.10 -19.84 -6.55
CA ASP A 162 2.96 -19.39 -7.35
C ASP A 162 3.07 -17.89 -7.73
N ARG A 163 3.60 -17.05 -6.85
CA ARG A 163 3.84 -15.62 -7.12
C ARG A 163 4.99 -15.43 -8.09
N LEU A 164 6.05 -16.21 -7.91
CA LEU A 164 7.17 -16.19 -8.83
C LEU A 164 6.74 -16.61 -10.25
N ALA A 165 5.91 -17.66 -10.35
CA ALA A 165 5.37 -18.10 -11.64
C ALA A 165 4.48 -17.03 -12.30
N GLN A 166 3.66 -16.31 -11.53
CA GLN A 166 2.84 -15.21 -12.04
C GLN A 166 3.68 -14.05 -12.59
N ALA A 167 4.83 -13.77 -12.02
CA ALA A 167 5.71 -12.69 -12.45
C ALA A 167 6.50 -13.02 -13.74
N GLN A 168 6.49 -14.26 -14.20
CA GLN A 168 7.21 -14.73 -15.40
C GLN A 168 6.31 -14.78 -16.65
N VAL A 169 5.05 -14.41 -16.54
CA VAL A 169 4.09 -14.33 -17.66
C VAL A 169 4.09 -12.93 -18.27
#